data_bb42407d226e23a6bbe0999906cc67f3
#
_entry.id   bb42407d226e23a6bbe0999906cc67f3
#
_cell.length_a   1.000
_cell.length_b   1.000
_cell.length_c   1.000
_cell.angle_alpha   90.00
_cell.angle_beta   90.00
_cell.angle_gamma   90.00
#
_symmetry.space_group_name_H-M   'P 1'
#
loop_
_entity.id
_entity.type
_entity.pdbx_description
1 polymer ?
#
loop_
_entity_poly.entity_id
_entity_poly.type
_entity_poly.pdbx_seq_one_letter_code
_entity_poly.pdbx_strand_id
1 'polypeptide(L)'
;MIKINNCPVCGSTSLRSYIKTNSQMHHDDRLFNFDKCNKCDFVFLNPRLKFEDLKSYYSSNYLPYRGAKAWGKFEWFVSQSQKKLDLKRVKAIKDIQSLGRESVILDIGCGKPTFLKACQQKLNCKTIGIDFNDAGWRNQLNSFKKIDLRVGEVKDLPADLHPDVITMWHYLEHDYNPIRSLKSLKKISKPSTKLIIEVPNFNSSSRKKYAKNWAGWHTPRHLSLFSPKNIQLLLKKSRWNISKVFTYGTMDPYLLYWMSEMEKKGIEWDKNMEEEFIGFVFGMIKFFPFKFYEKKSSLGIMTIIANSK
;
A
#
# COMPACT_ATOMS: atom_id res chain seq x y z
N MET A 1 -0.33 21.25 -10.12
CA MET A 1 0.85 20.78 -9.32
C MET A 1 0.92 21.56 -8.02
N ILE A 2 1.21 20.87 -6.89
CA ILE A 2 1.35 21.44 -5.54
C ILE A 2 2.82 21.33 -5.13
N LYS A 3 3.48 22.46 -4.88
CA LYS A 3 4.85 22.49 -4.34
C LYS A 3 4.81 22.33 -2.82
N ILE A 4 5.65 21.46 -2.29
CA ILE A 4 5.81 21.20 -0.86
C ILE A 4 7.10 21.86 -0.40
N ASN A 5 6.98 22.84 0.50
CA ASN A 5 8.13 23.62 0.98
C ASN A 5 8.73 23.04 2.26
N ASN A 6 8.01 22.20 2.97
CA ASN A 6 8.44 21.61 4.23
C ASN A 6 8.30 20.08 4.17
N CYS A 7 9.27 19.37 4.71
CA CYS A 7 9.22 17.92 4.82
C CYS A 7 7.91 17.43 5.50
N PRO A 8 7.10 16.59 4.84
CA PRO A 8 5.83 16.11 5.40
C PRO A 8 5.97 15.34 6.73
N VAL A 9 7.16 14.82 7.03
CA VAL A 9 7.41 14.04 8.26
C VAL A 9 8.02 14.89 9.36
N CYS A 10 9.12 15.62 9.11
CA CYS A 10 9.82 16.32 10.19
C CYS A 10 9.56 17.83 10.22
N GLY A 11 8.97 18.42 9.17
CA GLY A 11 8.69 19.85 9.06
C GLY A 11 9.89 20.71 8.62
N SER A 12 11.05 20.11 8.35
CA SER A 12 12.26 20.85 7.91
C SER A 12 12.08 21.46 6.52
N THR A 13 12.56 22.68 6.32
CA THR A 13 12.62 23.37 5.02
C THR A 13 13.85 22.98 4.20
N SER A 14 14.83 22.29 4.81
CA SER A 14 16.05 21.85 4.13
C SER A 14 15.78 20.64 3.25
N LEU A 15 15.42 20.90 2.00
CA LEU A 15 15.05 19.93 0.98
C LEU A 15 16.04 20.00 -0.18
N ARG A 16 16.27 18.87 -0.84
CA ARG A 16 17.02 18.82 -2.10
C ARG A 16 16.32 17.92 -3.11
N SER A 17 16.45 18.22 -4.39
CA SER A 17 16.06 17.31 -5.46
C SER A 17 16.87 16.02 -5.35
N TYR A 18 16.20 14.88 -5.44
CA TYR A 18 16.82 13.58 -5.22
C TYR A 18 16.90 12.75 -6.50
N ILE A 19 15.76 12.57 -7.17
CA ILE A 19 15.69 11.80 -8.41
C ILE A 19 14.48 12.22 -9.22
N LYS A 20 14.59 12.13 -10.54
CA LYS A 20 13.47 12.22 -11.48
C LYS A 20 13.16 10.85 -12.04
N THR A 21 11.87 10.49 -12.09
CA THR A 21 11.37 9.24 -12.66
C THR A 21 10.24 9.54 -13.64
N ASN A 22 10.09 8.69 -14.64
CA ASN A 22 8.93 8.75 -15.51
C ASN A 22 7.68 8.30 -14.76
N SER A 23 6.51 8.63 -15.31
CA SER A 23 5.27 7.99 -14.94
C SER A 23 5.40 6.47 -15.04
N GLN A 24 4.88 5.75 -14.07
CA GLN A 24 4.92 4.28 -14.03
C GLN A 24 3.52 3.70 -14.13
N MET A 25 3.37 2.54 -14.74
CA MET A 25 2.07 1.91 -15.05
C MET A 25 1.08 2.87 -15.73
N HIS A 26 1.59 3.72 -16.62
CA HIS A 26 0.83 4.71 -17.36
C HIS A 26 1.58 5.11 -18.64
N HIS A 27 0.85 5.42 -19.72
CA HIS A 27 1.42 5.88 -20.99
C HIS A 27 1.67 7.39 -21.03
N ASP A 28 2.53 7.86 -20.15
CA ASP A 28 2.84 9.29 -20.04
C ASP A 28 4.35 9.42 -19.82
N ASP A 29 5.03 10.08 -20.74
CA ASP A 29 6.48 10.34 -20.67
C ASP A 29 6.85 11.46 -19.69
N ARG A 30 5.85 11.96 -18.92
CA ARG A 30 6.05 13.03 -17.95
C ARG A 30 7.04 12.61 -16.87
N LEU A 31 8.01 13.49 -16.64
CA LEU A 31 8.98 13.36 -15.57
C LEU A 31 8.46 14.00 -14.28
N PHE A 32 8.56 13.26 -13.21
CA PHE A 32 8.24 13.71 -11.86
C PHE A 32 9.49 13.70 -10.98
N ASN A 33 9.61 14.70 -10.12
CA ASN A 33 10.74 14.82 -9.21
C ASN A 33 10.36 14.34 -7.81
N PHE A 34 11.27 13.62 -7.18
CA PHE A 34 11.23 13.33 -5.76
C PHE A 34 12.29 14.19 -5.05
N ASP A 35 11.86 14.86 -3.98
CA ASP A 35 12.76 15.56 -3.07
C ASP A 35 13.15 14.67 -1.90
N LYS A 36 14.33 14.94 -1.34
CA LYS A 36 14.82 14.31 -0.11
C LYS A 36 15.05 15.36 0.96
N CYS A 37 14.53 15.12 2.15
CA CYS A 37 14.78 15.95 3.32
C CYS A 37 16.19 15.71 3.86
N ASN A 38 16.98 16.78 4.02
CA ASN A 38 18.35 16.69 4.56
C ASN A 38 18.39 16.37 6.07
N LYS A 39 17.28 16.64 6.81
CA LYS A 39 17.21 16.38 8.25
C LYS A 39 16.83 14.95 8.62
N CYS A 40 15.87 14.36 7.92
CA CYS A 40 15.34 13.03 8.28
C CYS A 40 15.43 11.98 7.17
N ASP A 41 16.03 12.31 6.03
CA ASP A 41 16.18 11.46 4.85
C ASP A 41 14.87 11.00 4.19
N PHE A 42 13.72 11.60 4.56
CA PHE A 42 12.45 11.28 3.96
C PHE A 42 12.39 11.69 2.50
N VAL A 43 11.92 10.80 1.64
CA VAL A 43 11.79 11.02 0.19
C VAL A 43 10.31 11.11 -0.17
N PHE A 44 9.94 12.12 -0.94
CA PHE A 44 8.55 12.37 -1.31
C PHE A 44 8.44 13.09 -2.66
N LEU A 45 7.32 12.88 -3.33
CA LEU A 45 7.01 13.50 -4.62
C LEU A 45 6.87 15.02 -4.45
N ASN A 46 7.64 15.82 -5.20
CA ASN A 46 7.61 17.28 -5.14
C ASN A 46 8.08 17.94 -6.45
N PRO A 47 7.27 18.77 -7.13
CA PRO A 47 5.87 19.02 -6.84
C PRO A 47 4.99 17.79 -7.12
N ARG A 48 3.89 17.65 -6.39
CA ARG A 48 2.90 16.58 -6.59
C ARG A 48 1.67 17.09 -7.35
N LEU A 49 0.95 16.20 -8.01
CA LEU A 49 -0.32 16.51 -8.65
C LEU A 49 -1.36 16.94 -7.60
N LYS A 50 -2.34 17.76 -8.01
CA LYS A 50 -3.57 17.89 -7.23
C LYS A 50 -4.33 16.56 -7.26
N PHE A 51 -5.22 16.36 -6.30
CA PHE A 51 -5.98 15.12 -6.20
C PHE A 51 -6.84 14.85 -7.45
N GLU A 52 -7.45 15.91 -8.00
CA GLU A 52 -8.26 15.86 -9.21
C GLU A 52 -7.45 15.38 -10.43
N ASP A 53 -6.23 15.91 -10.59
CA ASP A 53 -5.32 15.54 -11.68
C ASP A 53 -4.78 14.10 -11.49
N LEU A 54 -4.57 13.68 -10.24
CA LEU A 54 -4.07 12.35 -9.93
C LEU A 54 -5.08 11.24 -10.27
N LYS A 55 -6.38 11.53 -10.24
CA LYS A 55 -7.45 10.57 -10.58
C LYS A 55 -7.27 9.96 -11.97
N SER A 56 -6.75 10.71 -12.95
CA SER A 56 -6.51 10.20 -14.31
C SER A 56 -5.53 9.02 -14.33
N TYR A 57 -4.63 8.92 -13.37
CA TYR A 57 -3.69 7.81 -13.22
C TYR A 57 -4.31 6.55 -12.60
N TYR A 58 -5.54 6.62 -12.11
CA TYR A 58 -6.34 5.50 -11.62
C TYR A 58 -7.47 5.13 -12.60
N SER A 59 -7.14 5.10 -13.90
CA SER A 59 -8.07 4.71 -14.96
C SER A 59 -8.52 3.25 -14.83
N SER A 60 -9.55 2.86 -15.60
CA SER A 60 -9.99 1.46 -15.69
C SER A 60 -8.90 0.50 -16.16
N ASN A 61 -7.88 1.02 -16.84
CA ASN A 61 -6.74 0.25 -17.34
C ASN A 61 -5.65 0.04 -16.28
N TYR A 62 -5.75 0.69 -15.12
CA TYR A 62 -4.80 0.52 -14.04
C TYR A 62 -4.76 -0.93 -13.54
N LEU A 63 -3.59 -1.57 -13.65
CA LEU A 63 -3.44 -3.01 -13.41
C LEU A 63 -4.03 -3.51 -12.08
N PRO A 64 -3.88 -2.83 -10.93
CA PRO A 64 -4.52 -3.25 -9.69
C PRO A 64 -6.05 -3.28 -9.74
N TYR A 65 -6.70 -2.39 -10.53
CA TYR A 65 -8.16 -2.42 -10.71
C TYR A 65 -8.60 -3.55 -11.65
N ARG A 66 -7.82 -3.83 -12.67
CA ARG A 66 -8.05 -4.97 -13.58
C ARG A 66 -7.88 -6.31 -12.85
N GLY A 67 -6.97 -6.36 -11.88
CA GLY A 67 -6.74 -7.53 -11.02
C GLY A 67 -6.42 -8.78 -11.85
N ALA A 68 -6.98 -9.93 -11.43
CA ALA A 68 -6.73 -11.21 -12.09
C ALA A 68 -7.21 -11.26 -13.54
N LYS A 69 -8.26 -10.50 -13.91
CA LYS A 69 -8.77 -10.43 -15.29
C LYS A 69 -7.74 -9.93 -16.30
N ALA A 70 -6.77 -9.13 -15.86
CA ALA A 70 -5.69 -8.66 -16.72
C ALA A 70 -4.81 -9.80 -17.28
N TRP A 71 -4.89 -11.00 -16.72
CA TRP A 71 -4.04 -12.15 -17.03
C TRP A 71 -4.69 -13.18 -17.95
N GLY A 72 -5.81 -12.86 -18.60
CA GLY A 72 -6.50 -13.69 -19.58
C GLY A 72 -6.73 -15.12 -19.08
N LYS A 73 -6.29 -16.14 -19.83
CA LYS A 73 -6.45 -17.56 -19.46
C LYS A 73 -5.82 -17.95 -18.13
N PHE A 74 -4.93 -17.12 -17.56
CA PHE A 74 -4.29 -17.34 -16.27
C PHE A 74 -5.03 -16.64 -15.11
N GLU A 75 -6.21 -16.06 -15.33
CA GLU A 75 -7.02 -15.39 -14.32
C GLU A 75 -7.21 -16.24 -13.06
N TRP A 76 -7.47 -17.53 -13.23
CA TRP A 76 -7.67 -18.43 -12.10
C TRP A 76 -6.43 -18.49 -11.18
N PHE A 77 -5.23 -18.63 -11.76
CA PHE A 77 -3.97 -18.70 -10.99
C PHE A 77 -3.74 -17.43 -10.18
N VAL A 78 -3.92 -16.27 -10.80
CA VAL A 78 -3.76 -14.97 -10.13
C VAL A 78 -4.82 -14.78 -9.06
N SER A 79 -6.06 -15.21 -9.30
CA SER A 79 -7.12 -15.19 -8.28
C SER A 79 -6.79 -16.04 -7.06
N GLN A 80 -6.18 -17.23 -7.23
CA GLN A 80 -5.72 -18.05 -6.11
C GLN A 80 -4.58 -17.37 -5.34
N SER A 81 -3.68 -16.69 -6.05
CA SER A 81 -2.60 -15.91 -5.41
C SER A 81 -3.16 -14.76 -4.57
N GLN A 82 -4.20 -14.06 -5.05
CA GLN A 82 -4.91 -13.04 -4.27
C GLN A 82 -5.57 -13.62 -3.01
N LYS A 83 -6.25 -14.75 -3.13
CA LYS A 83 -6.83 -15.44 -1.94
C LYS A 83 -5.77 -15.81 -0.91
N LYS A 84 -4.61 -16.30 -1.36
CA LYS A 84 -3.47 -16.60 -0.47
C LYS A 84 -2.96 -15.35 0.23
N LEU A 85 -2.87 -14.21 -0.47
CA LEU A 85 -2.50 -12.92 0.11
C LEU A 85 -3.50 -12.49 1.19
N ASP A 86 -4.80 -12.54 0.88
CA ASP A 86 -5.85 -12.18 1.83
C ASP A 86 -5.78 -13.04 3.10
N LEU A 87 -5.55 -14.35 2.96
CA LEU A 87 -5.38 -15.26 4.10
C LEU A 87 -4.11 -14.98 4.93
N LYS A 88 -3.01 -14.55 4.29
CA LYS A 88 -1.81 -14.10 5.01
C LYS A 88 -2.10 -12.84 5.85
N ARG A 89 -2.87 -11.89 5.30
CA ARG A 89 -3.30 -10.69 6.01
C ARG A 89 -4.22 -11.01 7.19
N VAL A 90 -5.17 -11.93 6.99
CA VAL A 90 -6.03 -12.45 8.08
C VAL A 90 -5.18 -13.09 9.18
N LYS A 91 -4.19 -13.91 8.81
CA LYS A 91 -3.26 -14.51 9.77
C LYS A 91 -2.49 -13.44 10.55
N ALA A 92 -1.96 -12.42 9.87
CA ALA A 92 -1.23 -11.33 10.53
C ALA A 92 -2.08 -10.61 11.60
N ILE A 93 -3.40 -10.47 11.37
CA ILE A 93 -4.32 -9.96 12.38
C ILE A 93 -4.48 -10.94 13.54
N LYS A 94 -4.74 -12.22 13.26
CA LYS A 94 -4.90 -13.26 14.30
C LYS A 94 -3.69 -13.34 15.24
N ASP A 95 -2.50 -13.16 14.70
CA ASP A 95 -1.25 -13.27 15.45
C ASP A 95 -1.04 -12.11 16.45
N ILE A 96 -1.84 -11.03 16.35
CA ILE A 96 -1.67 -9.83 17.21
C ILE A 96 -2.91 -9.44 18.00
N GLN A 97 -4.09 -9.92 17.63
CA GLN A 97 -5.36 -9.54 18.25
C GLN A 97 -6.36 -10.69 18.18
N SER A 98 -6.91 -11.08 19.34
CA SER A 98 -8.08 -11.96 19.39
C SER A 98 -9.32 -11.16 18.99
N LEU A 99 -10.06 -11.65 18.03
CA LEU A 99 -11.26 -11.01 17.51
C LEU A 99 -12.46 -11.95 17.61
N GLY A 100 -13.63 -11.37 17.85
CA GLY A 100 -14.91 -12.06 17.91
C GLY A 100 -15.99 -11.31 17.12
N ARG A 101 -17.23 -11.76 17.26
CA ARG A 101 -18.39 -11.29 16.47
C ARG A 101 -18.62 -9.78 16.55
N GLU A 102 -18.36 -9.18 17.72
CA GLU A 102 -18.55 -7.74 17.93
C GLU A 102 -17.31 -6.90 17.60
N SER A 103 -16.20 -7.56 17.31
CA SER A 103 -14.96 -6.85 16.93
C SER A 103 -15.11 -6.20 15.56
N VAL A 104 -14.46 -5.04 15.39
CA VAL A 104 -14.51 -4.23 14.17
C VAL A 104 -13.13 -4.14 13.55
N ILE A 105 -13.01 -4.54 12.29
CA ILE A 105 -11.83 -4.29 11.43
C ILE A 105 -12.16 -3.15 10.49
N LEU A 106 -11.31 -2.12 10.48
CA LEU A 106 -11.37 -0.99 9.56
C LEU A 106 -10.19 -1.05 8.59
N ASP A 107 -10.46 -1.15 7.29
CA ASP A 107 -9.43 -1.16 6.24
C ASP A 107 -9.45 0.16 5.47
N ILE A 108 -8.33 0.88 5.51
CA ILE A 108 -8.17 2.18 4.85
C ILE A 108 -7.51 1.97 3.49
N GLY A 109 -8.16 2.47 2.43
CA GLY A 109 -7.77 2.19 1.05
C GLY A 109 -8.10 0.76 0.67
N CYS A 110 -9.33 0.31 0.97
CA CYS A 110 -9.72 -1.10 0.85
C CYS A 110 -9.76 -1.62 -0.59
N GLY A 111 -9.76 -0.76 -1.59
CA GLY A 111 -9.79 -1.13 -3.01
C GLY A 111 -10.86 -2.18 -3.31
N LYS A 112 -10.46 -3.35 -3.84
CA LYS A 112 -11.36 -4.50 -3.95
C LYS A 112 -11.39 -5.24 -2.61
N PRO A 113 -12.52 -5.26 -1.86
CA PRO A 113 -12.56 -5.66 -0.45
C PRO A 113 -12.55 -7.18 -0.21
N THR A 114 -11.74 -7.93 -0.99
CA THR A 114 -11.59 -9.38 -0.85
C THR A 114 -10.96 -9.77 0.49
N PHE A 115 -10.03 -8.95 0.98
CA PHE A 115 -9.44 -9.10 2.30
C PHE A 115 -10.48 -8.97 3.42
N LEU A 116 -11.33 -7.94 3.39
CA LEU A 116 -12.40 -7.77 4.37
C LEU A 116 -13.40 -8.92 4.34
N LYS A 117 -13.73 -9.44 3.14
CA LYS A 117 -14.54 -10.65 3.00
C LYS A 117 -13.88 -11.87 3.65
N ALA A 118 -12.58 -12.03 3.46
CA ALA A 118 -11.82 -13.10 4.11
C ALA A 118 -11.80 -12.94 5.65
N CYS A 119 -11.70 -11.71 6.17
CA CYS A 119 -11.82 -11.42 7.59
C CYS A 119 -13.18 -11.87 8.16
N GLN A 120 -14.29 -11.50 7.52
CA GLN A 120 -15.62 -11.97 7.96
C GLN A 120 -15.72 -13.48 8.02
N GLN A 121 -15.24 -14.16 6.98
CA GLN A 121 -15.32 -15.62 6.87
C GLN A 121 -14.44 -16.36 7.89
N LYS A 122 -13.30 -15.81 8.25
CA LYS A 122 -12.28 -16.48 9.07
C LYS A 122 -12.21 -16.00 10.51
N LEU A 123 -12.70 -14.80 10.80
CA LEU A 123 -12.62 -14.16 12.11
C LEU A 123 -14.02 -13.94 12.71
N ASN A 124 -15.08 -14.08 11.91
CA ASN A 124 -16.46 -13.83 12.34
C ASN A 124 -16.60 -12.44 13.03
N CYS A 125 -16.12 -11.39 12.37
CA CYS A 125 -16.10 -10.03 12.87
C CYS A 125 -16.82 -9.06 11.93
N LYS A 126 -17.13 -7.86 12.42
CA LYS A 126 -17.62 -6.73 11.61
C LYS A 126 -16.48 -6.15 10.80
N THR A 127 -16.75 -5.76 9.56
CA THR A 127 -15.73 -5.21 8.65
C THR A 127 -16.23 -3.94 8.00
N ILE A 128 -15.36 -2.94 7.98
CA ILE A 128 -15.59 -1.63 7.38
C ILE A 128 -14.44 -1.34 6.43
N GLY A 129 -14.76 -0.95 5.20
CA GLY A 129 -13.79 -0.53 4.20
C GLY A 129 -14.04 0.90 3.78
N ILE A 130 -13.00 1.72 3.68
CA ILE A 130 -13.09 3.05 3.09
C ILE A 130 -12.06 3.20 1.97
N ASP A 131 -12.50 3.79 0.87
CA ASP A 131 -11.63 4.14 -0.26
C ASP A 131 -12.11 5.45 -0.89
N PHE A 132 -11.21 6.17 -1.56
CA PHE A 132 -11.55 7.44 -2.21
C PHE A 132 -12.52 7.29 -3.40
N ASN A 133 -12.71 6.06 -3.91
CA ASN A 133 -13.69 5.71 -4.93
C ASN A 133 -14.20 4.28 -4.76
N ASP A 134 -15.26 3.94 -5.46
CA ASP A 134 -15.94 2.63 -5.41
C ASP A 134 -15.55 1.68 -6.55
N ALA A 135 -14.55 2.02 -7.36
CA ALA A 135 -14.18 1.24 -8.56
C ALA A 135 -13.87 -0.24 -8.24
N GLY A 136 -13.38 -0.52 -7.03
CA GLY A 136 -13.06 -1.87 -6.58
C GLY A 136 -14.28 -2.76 -6.30
N TRP A 137 -15.49 -2.19 -6.05
CA TRP A 137 -16.65 -2.98 -5.63
C TRP A 137 -17.99 -2.60 -6.27
N ARG A 138 -18.17 -1.41 -6.89
CA ARG A 138 -19.47 -0.96 -7.44
C ARG A 138 -20.16 -1.96 -8.36
N ASN A 139 -19.38 -2.70 -9.16
CA ASN A 139 -19.89 -3.70 -10.10
C ASN A 139 -20.10 -5.10 -9.45
N GLN A 140 -19.81 -5.25 -8.15
CA GLN A 140 -19.87 -6.51 -7.42
C GLN A 140 -20.47 -6.36 -6.01
N LEU A 141 -21.37 -5.40 -5.80
CA LEU A 141 -21.98 -5.09 -4.50
C LEU A 141 -22.56 -6.32 -3.80
N ASN A 142 -23.25 -7.20 -4.55
CA ASN A 142 -23.80 -8.45 -4.01
C ASN A 142 -22.74 -9.37 -3.39
N SER A 143 -21.51 -9.35 -3.90
CA SER A 143 -20.43 -10.16 -3.37
C SER A 143 -19.90 -9.64 -2.02
N PHE A 144 -20.19 -8.39 -1.69
CA PHE A 144 -19.67 -7.68 -0.52
C PHE A 144 -20.78 -7.10 0.38
N LYS A 145 -22.04 -7.48 0.19
CA LYS A 145 -23.24 -6.93 0.86
C LYS A 145 -23.18 -6.93 2.40
N LYS A 146 -22.30 -7.74 3.00
CA LYS A 146 -22.13 -7.79 4.47
C LYS A 146 -21.02 -6.88 4.98
N ILE A 147 -20.31 -6.18 4.11
CA ILE A 147 -19.22 -5.27 4.45
C ILE A 147 -19.77 -3.84 4.41
N ASP A 148 -19.50 -3.04 5.42
CA ASP A 148 -19.78 -1.61 5.40
C ASP A 148 -18.71 -0.93 4.52
N LEU A 149 -19.08 -0.60 3.27
CA LEU A 149 -18.19 0.02 2.29
C LEU A 149 -18.54 1.50 2.12
N ARG A 150 -17.53 2.35 2.29
CA ARG A 150 -17.68 3.79 2.27
C ARG A 150 -16.77 4.42 1.22
N VAL A 151 -17.30 5.40 0.48
CA VAL A 151 -16.50 6.26 -0.40
C VAL A 151 -16.11 7.51 0.40
N GLY A 152 -14.82 7.79 0.50
CA GLY A 152 -14.32 8.94 1.25
C GLY A 152 -12.88 8.79 1.69
N GLU A 153 -12.46 9.69 2.57
CA GLU A 153 -11.13 9.71 3.17
C GLU A 153 -11.21 9.47 4.69
N VAL A 154 -10.08 9.29 5.34
CA VAL A 154 -10.01 9.09 6.81
C VAL A 154 -10.73 10.20 7.60
N LYS A 155 -10.75 11.42 7.10
CA LYS A 155 -11.43 12.56 7.73
C LYS A 155 -12.96 12.43 7.79
N ASP A 156 -13.53 11.57 6.90
CA ASP A 156 -14.98 11.39 6.75
C ASP A 156 -15.50 10.24 7.64
N LEU A 157 -14.61 9.58 8.38
CA LEU A 157 -14.99 8.50 9.31
C LEU A 157 -15.69 9.07 10.56
N PRO A 158 -16.75 8.39 11.05
CA PRO A 158 -17.45 8.77 12.27
C PRO A 158 -16.53 8.72 13.50
N ALA A 159 -16.74 9.64 14.43
CA ALA A 159 -15.93 9.75 15.64
C ALA A 159 -16.13 8.57 16.62
N ASP A 160 -17.30 7.92 16.56
CA ASP A 160 -17.74 6.83 17.42
C ASP A 160 -17.49 5.42 16.88
N LEU A 161 -16.65 5.29 15.85
CA LEU A 161 -16.42 4.02 15.16
C LEU A 161 -15.69 2.96 16.02
N HIS A 162 -14.74 3.36 16.84
CA HIS A 162 -13.97 2.55 17.78
C HIS A 162 -13.49 1.17 17.29
N PRO A 163 -12.70 1.08 16.19
CA PRO A 163 -12.24 -0.18 15.63
C PRO A 163 -11.27 -0.92 16.56
N ASP A 164 -11.29 -2.27 16.51
CA ASP A 164 -10.31 -3.12 17.21
C ASP A 164 -9.00 -3.23 16.44
N VAL A 165 -9.10 -3.29 15.12
CA VAL A 165 -7.95 -3.33 14.22
C VAL A 165 -8.18 -2.35 13.08
N ILE A 166 -7.15 -1.56 12.78
CA ILE A 166 -7.08 -0.70 11.60
C ILE A 166 -5.97 -1.26 10.70
N THR A 167 -6.26 -1.39 9.42
CA THR A 167 -5.28 -1.85 8.42
C THR A 167 -5.09 -0.81 7.32
N MET A 168 -3.84 -0.73 6.84
CA MET A 168 -3.41 0.09 5.70
C MET A 168 -2.48 -0.77 4.84
N TRP A 169 -3.05 -1.51 3.87
CA TRP A 169 -2.29 -2.34 2.94
C TRP A 169 -1.95 -1.54 1.69
N HIS A 170 -0.72 -1.02 1.60
CA HIS A 170 -0.27 -0.19 0.48
C HIS A 170 -1.17 1.04 0.25
N TYR A 171 -1.50 1.73 1.34
CA TYR A 171 -2.31 2.95 1.32
C TYR A 171 -1.51 4.19 1.73
N LEU A 172 -0.70 4.10 2.78
CA LEU A 172 -0.11 5.28 3.44
C LEU A 172 0.85 6.06 2.53
N GLU A 173 1.49 5.39 1.57
CA GLU A 173 2.33 6.00 0.55
C GLU A 173 1.58 6.89 -0.44
N HIS A 174 0.27 6.69 -0.57
CA HIS A 174 -0.62 7.49 -1.43
C HIS A 174 -1.25 8.68 -0.70
N ASP A 175 -1.14 8.73 0.63
CA ASP A 175 -1.81 9.73 1.45
C ASP A 175 -1.18 11.12 1.29
N TYR A 176 -2.01 12.14 0.99
CA TYR A 176 -1.57 13.54 0.87
C TYR A 176 -1.11 14.13 2.19
N ASN A 177 -1.62 13.64 3.31
CA ASN A 177 -1.28 14.15 4.64
C ASN A 177 -1.24 13.02 5.69
N PRO A 178 -0.25 12.12 5.61
CA PRO A 178 -0.20 10.91 6.42
C PRO A 178 -0.19 11.18 7.94
N ILE A 179 0.39 12.30 8.40
CA ILE A 179 0.33 12.68 9.82
C ILE A 179 -1.11 12.98 10.25
N ARG A 180 -1.86 13.73 9.43
CA ARG A 180 -3.25 14.09 9.75
C ARG A 180 -4.13 12.86 9.79
N SER A 181 -4.01 11.98 8.78
CA SER A 181 -4.79 10.74 8.71
C SER A 181 -4.51 9.83 9.91
N LEU A 182 -3.24 9.61 10.26
CA LEU A 182 -2.88 8.83 11.44
C LEU A 182 -3.38 9.44 12.75
N LYS A 183 -3.35 10.78 12.89
CA LYS A 183 -3.91 11.48 14.05
C LYS A 183 -5.45 11.34 14.11
N SER A 184 -6.14 11.40 12.97
CA SER A 184 -7.58 11.20 12.91
C SER A 184 -7.96 9.77 13.29
N LEU A 185 -7.25 8.77 12.78
CA LEU A 185 -7.43 7.38 13.18
C LEU A 185 -7.17 7.15 14.66
N LYS A 186 -6.17 7.83 15.23
CA LYS A 186 -5.90 7.78 16.67
C LYS A 186 -7.07 8.27 17.52
N LYS A 187 -7.79 9.30 17.06
CA LYS A 187 -8.96 9.86 17.80
C LYS A 187 -10.13 8.88 17.88
N ILE A 188 -10.36 8.08 16.84
CA ILE A 188 -11.44 7.08 16.81
C ILE A 188 -11.03 5.73 17.38
N SER A 189 -9.78 5.59 17.83
CA SER A 189 -9.23 4.33 18.31
C SER A 189 -9.48 4.12 19.81
N LYS A 190 -9.79 2.87 20.17
CA LYS A 190 -9.74 2.41 21.59
C LYS A 190 -8.28 2.32 22.07
N PRO A 191 -8.00 2.32 23.37
CA PRO A 191 -6.65 2.05 23.89
C PRO A 191 -6.07 0.72 23.41
N SER A 192 -6.92 -0.30 23.20
CA SER A 192 -6.54 -1.64 22.71
C SER A 192 -6.39 -1.73 21.18
N THR A 193 -6.79 -0.71 20.43
CA THR A 193 -6.75 -0.75 18.95
C THR A 193 -5.36 -1.03 18.43
N LYS A 194 -5.24 -1.98 17.49
CA LYS A 194 -4.04 -2.28 16.74
C LYS A 194 -4.08 -1.62 15.37
N LEU A 195 -2.96 -1.04 14.96
CA LEU A 195 -2.76 -0.49 13.62
C LEU A 195 -1.71 -1.34 12.89
N ILE A 196 -2.06 -1.84 11.71
CA ILE A 196 -1.14 -2.54 10.81
C ILE A 196 -0.95 -1.68 9.57
N ILE A 197 0.30 -1.38 9.25
CA ILE A 197 0.68 -0.65 8.03
C ILE A 197 1.63 -1.53 7.23
N GLU A 198 1.34 -1.76 5.95
CA GLU A 198 2.26 -2.39 5.01
C GLU A 198 2.52 -1.43 3.85
N VAL A 199 3.80 -1.16 3.58
CA VAL A 199 4.24 -0.21 2.54
C VAL A 199 5.53 -0.69 1.87
N PRO A 200 5.86 -0.24 0.65
CA PRO A 200 7.16 -0.46 0.06
C PRO A 200 8.27 0.12 0.95
N ASN A 201 9.34 -0.66 1.14
CA ASN A 201 10.48 -0.22 1.92
C ASN A 201 11.51 0.49 1.04
N PHE A 202 11.66 1.79 1.24
CA PHE A 202 12.64 2.60 0.51
C PHE A 202 14.09 2.11 0.66
N ASN A 203 14.43 1.42 1.76
CA ASN A 203 15.75 0.86 2.00
C ASN A 203 15.92 -0.59 1.50
N SER A 204 14.99 -1.06 0.65
CA SER A 204 14.99 -2.45 0.16
C SER A 204 16.07 -2.75 -0.88
N SER A 205 16.36 -4.05 -1.03
CA SER A 205 17.25 -4.56 -2.07
C SER A 205 16.69 -4.33 -3.48
N SER A 206 15.35 -4.41 -3.65
CA SER A 206 14.70 -4.11 -4.94
C SER A 206 14.96 -2.67 -5.38
N ARG A 207 14.84 -1.68 -4.47
CA ARG A 207 15.14 -0.29 -4.80
C ARG A 207 16.62 -0.09 -5.18
N LYS A 208 17.53 -0.73 -4.45
CA LYS A 208 18.97 -0.64 -4.76
C LYS A 208 19.29 -1.21 -6.13
N LYS A 209 18.66 -2.37 -6.47
CA LYS A 209 18.87 -3.07 -7.74
C LYS A 209 18.33 -2.29 -8.94
N TYR A 210 17.12 -1.77 -8.84
CA TYR A 210 16.42 -1.17 -9.98
C TYR A 210 16.54 0.36 -10.08
N ALA A 211 17.06 1.03 -9.05
CA ALA A 211 17.31 2.47 -9.03
C ALA A 211 16.10 3.27 -9.56
N LYS A 212 16.23 3.99 -10.69
CA LYS A 212 15.17 4.80 -11.29
C LYS A 212 13.98 3.99 -11.80
N ASN A 213 14.18 2.71 -12.12
CA ASN A 213 13.13 1.80 -12.62
C ASN A 213 12.46 1.00 -11.49
N TRP A 214 12.74 1.28 -10.22
CA TRP A 214 12.10 0.59 -9.11
C TRP A 214 10.59 0.85 -9.09
N ALA A 215 9.79 -0.20 -9.16
CA ALA A 215 8.33 -0.10 -9.18
C ALA A 215 7.73 0.51 -7.91
N GLY A 216 8.50 0.53 -6.83
CA GLY A 216 8.08 1.20 -5.59
C GLY A 216 8.04 2.72 -5.66
N TRP A 217 8.57 3.35 -6.72
CA TRP A 217 8.28 4.77 -6.99
C TRP A 217 6.82 4.98 -7.32
N HIS A 218 6.25 4.10 -8.10
CA HIS A 218 4.85 4.09 -8.56
C HIS A 218 4.33 5.49 -8.95
N THR A 219 5.19 6.21 -9.66
CA THR A 219 5.02 7.63 -10.01
C THR A 219 3.82 7.84 -10.94
N PRO A 220 2.95 8.84 -10.71
CA PRO A 220 2.98 9.83 -9.62
C PRO A 220 2.08 9.46 -8.42
N ARG A 221 1.64 8.20 -8.29
CA ARG A 221 0.67 7.76 -7.27
C ARG A 221 1.26 7.69 -5.87
N HIS A 222 2.52 7.24 -5.73
CA HIS A 222 3.21 7.26 -4.44
C HIS A 222 3.73 8.67 -4.14
N LEU A 223 3.11 9.31 -3.17
CA LEU A 223 3.48 10.65 -2.70
C LEU A 223 4.58 10.62 -1.65
N SER A 224 4.75 9.49 -0.98
CA SER A 224 5.62 9.30 0.18
C SER A 224 6.36 7.97 0.10
N LEU A 225 7.69 7.97 0.29
CA LEU A 225 8.50 6.77 0.28
C LEU A 225 9.11 6.55 1.65
N PHE A 226 8.67 5.50 2.32
CA PHE A 226 9.01 5.25 3.70
C PHE A 226 10.20 4.31 3.85
N SER A 227 11.18 4.72 4.68
CA SER A 227 12.15 3.83 5.30
C SER A 227 11.67 3.44 6.71
N PRO A 228 12.24 2.40 7.35
CA PRO A 228 11.93 2.08 8.74
C PRO A 228 12.11 3.28 9.70
N LYS A 229 13.13 4.11 9.48
CA LYS A 229 13.38 5.33 10.26
C LYS A 229 12.27 6.36 10.10
N ASN A 230 11.83 6.59 8.86
CA ASN A 230 10.83 7.62 8.57
C ASN A 230 9.43 7.23 9.06
N ILE A 231 9.03 5.96 8.89
CA ILE A 231 7.72 5.50 9.36
C ILE A 231 7.65 5.53 10.90
N GLN A 232 8.75 5.19 11.59
CA GLN A 232 8.82 5.31 13.05
C GLN A 232 8.66 6.75 13.51
N LEU A 233 9.34 7.70 12.86
CA LEU A 233 9.20 9.12 13.16
C LEU A 233 7.78 9.64 12.93
N LEU A 234 7.14 9.19 11.83
CA LEU A 234 5.77 9.54 11.46
C LEU A 234 4.79 9.07 12.54
N LEU A 235 4.89 7.80 12.95
CA LEU A 235 4.02 7.20 13.97
C LEU A 235 4.20 7.86 15.33
N LYS A 236 5.45 8.14 15.74
CA LYS A 236 5.73 8.89 16.97
C LYS A 236 5.04 10.26 16.96
N LYS A 237 5.15 11.01 15.85
CA LYS A 237 4.48 12.32 15.69
C LYS A 237 2.96 12.24 15.67
N SER A 238 2.41 11.10 15.29
CA SER A 238 0.98 10.82 15.26
C SER A 238 0.48 10.17 16.55
N ARG A 239 1.35 10.03 17.58
CA ARG A 239 1.05 9.43 18.89
C ARG A 239 0.64 7.96 18.85
N TRP A 240 1.17 7.20 17.88
CA TRP A 240 1.06 5.75 17.84
C TRP A 240 2.29 5.09 18.44
N ASN A 241 2.10 4.11 19.31
CA ASN A 241 3.17 3.37 19.97
C ASN A 241 3.55 2.14 19.11
N ILE A 242 4.75 2.14 18.57
CA ILE A 242 5.23 1.05 17.72
C ILE A 242 5.49 -0.19 18.58
N SER A 243 4.87 -1.30 18.20
CA SER A 243 5.07 -2.61 18.81
C SER A 243 6.11 -3.43 18.05
N LYS A 244 6.00 -3.48 16.71
CA LYS A 244 6.91 -4.27 15.85
C LYS A 244 7.13 -3.58 14.51
N VAL A 245 8.33 -3.75 13.98
CA VAL A 245 8.69 -3.36 12.60
C VAL A 245 9.32 -4.57 11.92
N PHE A 246 8.68 -5.05 10.87
CA PHE A 246 9.19 -6.14 10.04
C PHE A 246 9.70 -5.57 8.72
N THR A 247 10.86 -6.02 8.27
CA THR A 247 11.43 -5.66 6.96
C THR A 247 10.90 -6.54 5.83
N TYR A 248 9.79 -7.21 6.06
CA TYR A 248 9.03 -8.04 5.13
C TYR A 248 7.52 -7.80 5.31
N GLY A 249 6.72 -8.32 4.38
CA GLY A 249 5.27 -8.11 4.38
C GLY A 249 4.47 -9.35 4.02
N THR A 250 3.17 -9.13 3.83
CA THR A 250 2.24 -10.17 3.36
C THR A 250 2.31 -10.35 1.84
N MET A 251 2.55 -9.26 1.12
CA MET A 251 2.75 -9.29 -0.33
C MET A 251 4.08 -9.97 -0.68
N ASP A 252 4.07 -10.80 -1.73
CA ASP A 252 5.28 -11.45 -2.21
C ASP A 252 6.28 -10.41 -2.74
N PRO A 253 7.50 -10.32 -2.18
CA PRO A 253 8.47 -9.32 -2.60
C PRO A 253 8.89 -9.47 -4.07
N TYR A 254 8.74 -10.67 -4.66
CA TYR A 254 8.99 -10.89 -6.07
C TYR A 254 8.16 -9.97 -6.96
N LEU A 255 6.94 -9.59 -6.55
CA LEU A 255 6.11 -8.67 -7.33
C LEU A 255 6.80 -7.33 -7.59
N LEU A 256 7.48 -6.74 -6.60
CA LEU A 256 8.24 -5.50 -6.81
C LEU A 256 9.43 -5.70 -7.76
N TYR A 257 10.09 -6.85 -7.70
CA TYR A 257 11.19 -7.16 -8.62
C TYR A 257 10.68 -7.33 -10.04
N TRP A 258 9.61 -8.11 -10.21
CA TRP A 258 9.00 -8.33 -11.52
C TRP A 258 8.47 -7.01 -12.13
N MET A 259 7.70 -6.25 -11.37
CA MET A 259 7.19 -4.96 -11.84
C MET A 259 8.31 -4.00 -12.19
N SER A 260 9.40 -3.97 -11.42
CA SER A 260 10.57 -3.13 -11.72
C SER A 260 11.29 -3.58 -13.01
N GLU A 261 11.32 -4.88 -13.28
CA GLU A 261 11.86 -5.40 -14.52
C GLU A 261 10.97 -5.03 -15.72
N MET A 262 9.64 -5.06 -15.54
CA MET A 262 8.69 -4.64 -16.58
C MET A 262 8.79 -3.12 -16.86
N GLU A 263 8.92 -2.29 -15.83
CA GLU A 263 9.21 -0.85 -15.98
C GLU A 263 10.52 -0.61 -16.76
N LYS A 264 11.57 -1.37 -16.44
CA LYS A 264 12.85 -1.29 -17.15
C LYS A 264 12.73 -1.68 -18.63
N LYS A 265 11.88 -2.65 -18.96
CA LYS A 265 11.59 -3.09 -20.33
C LYS A 265 10.65 -2.13 -21.08
N GLY A 266 9.96 -1.23 -20.39
CA GLY A 266 9.00 -0.31 -21.00
C GLY A 266 7.76 -1.01 -21.55
N ILE A 267 7.21 -2.00 -20.81
CA ILE A 267 6.00 -2.69 -21.26
C ILE A 267 4.77 -1.77 -21.22
N GLU A 268 3.80 -2.07 -22.08
CA GLU A 268 2.50 -1.42 -22.06
C GLU A 268 1.60 -2.08 -21.00
N TRP A 269 1.37 -1.36 -19.90
CA TRP A 269 0.66 -1.88 -18.74
C TRP A 269 -0.86 -2.06 -18.92
N ASP A 270 -1.47 -1.47 -19.92
CA ASP A 270 -2.88 -1.59 -20.27
C ASP A 270 -3.20 -2.80 -21.15
N LYS A 271 -2.19 -3.43 -21.72
CA LYS A 271 -2.34 -4.67 -22.48
C LYS A 271 -2.74 -5.86 -21.61
N ASN A 272 -3.13 -6.95 -22.26
CA ASN A 272 -3.30 -8.24 -21.62
C ASN A 272 -1.94 -8.75 -21.14
N MET A 273 -1.84 -9.10 -19.84
CA MET A 273 -0.63 -9.58 -19.19
C MET A 273 -0.38 -11.08 -19.42
N GLU A 274 -1.19 -11.72 -20.24
CA GLU A 274 -1.10 -13.17 -20.53
C GLU A 274 0.27 -13.56 -21.10
N GLU A 275 0.81 -12.74 -22.01
CA GLU A 275 2.12 -12.97 -22.63
C GLU A 275 3.27 -12.93 -21.61
N GLU A 276 3.12 -12.12 -20.55
CA GLU A 276 4.13 -11.99 -19.50
C GLU A 276 4.07 -13.11 -18.45
N PHE A 277 3.01 -13.94 -18.45
CA PHE A 277 2.74 -14.91 -17.39
C PHE A 277 3.84 -15.98 -17.26
N ILE A 278 4.28 -16.56 -18.36
CA ILE A 278 5.32 -17.60 -18.34
C ILE A 278 6.61 -17.03 -17.76
N GLY A 279 7.02 -15.84 -18.24
CA GLY A 279 8.20 -15.13 -17.72
C GLY A 279 8.05 -14.80 -16.23
N PHE A 280 6.84 -14.42 -15.80
CA PHE A 280 6.52 -14.17 -14.39
C PHE A 280 6.73 -15.43 -13.54
N VAL A 281 6.22 -16.59 -13.97
CA VAL A 281 6.35 -17.86 -13.23
C VAL A 281 7.81 -18.31 -13.15
N PHE A 282 8.55 -18.29 -14.27
CA PHE A 282 9.97 -18.61 -14.28
C PHE A 282 10.77 -17.69 -13.36
N GLY A 283 10.53 -16.40 -13.40
CA GLY A 283 11.16 -15.45 -12.50
C GLY A 283 10.85 -15.71 -11.03
N MET A 284 9.60 -16.08 -10.71
CA MET A 284 9.18 -16.44 -9.36
C MET A 284 9.93 -17.66 -8.83
N ILE A 285 10.12 -18.69 -9.67
CA ILE A 285 10.90 -19.90 -9.32
C ILE A 285 12.36 -19.52 -9.05
N LYS A 286 13.00 -18.76 -9.93
CA LYS A 286 14.37 -18.28 -9.76
C LYS A 286 14.54 -17.39 -8.52
N PHE A 287 13.49 -16.63 -8.16
CA PHE A 287 13.51 -15.75 -6.99
C PHE A 287 13.29 -16.51 -5.67
N PHE A 288 12.74 -17.73 -5.72
CA PHE A 288 12.34 -18.46 -4.53
C PHE A 288 13.45 -18.61 -3.47
N PRO A 289 14.71 -18.92 -3.80
CA PRO A 289 15.79 -19.01 -2.82
C PRO A 289 16.03 -17.70 -2.04
N PHE A 290 15.82 -16.55 -2.68
CA PHE A 290 16.03 -15.25 -2.04
C PHE A 290 15.02 -14.98 -0.91
N LYS A 291 13.83 -15.60 -0.94
CA LYS A 291 12.82 -15.45 0.11
C LYS A 291 13.28 -15.95 1.48
N PHE A 292 14.19 -16.90 1.53
CA PHE A 292 14.77 -17.36 2.80
C PHE A 292 15.57 -16.26 3.51
N TYR A 293 16.04 -15.28 2.76
CA TYR A 293 16.78 -14.13 3.29
C TYR A 293 15.90 -12.91 3.60
N GLU A 294 14.60 -12.97 3.30
CA GLU A 294 13.69 -11.82 3.43
C GLU A 294 13.67 -11.24 4.84
N LYS A 295 13.73 -12.07 5.87
CA LYS A 295 13.75 -11.63 7.27
C LYS A 295 15.06 -10.95 7.66
N LYS A 296 16.16 -11.27 7.00
CA LYS A 296 17.50 -10.72 7.27
C LYS A 296 17.79 -9.49 6.40
N SER A 297 17.32 -9.51 5.16
CA SER A 297 17.53 -8.42 4.20
C SER A 297 16.18 -8.01 3.61
N SER A 298 15.76 -6.76 3.82
CA SER A 298 14.52 -6.26 3.23
C SER A 298 14.55 -6.40 1.72
N LEU A 299 13.71 -7.27 1.17
CA LEU A 299 13.61 -7.47 -0.27
C LEU A 299 12.77 -6.40 -0.96
N GLY A 300 11.72 -5.89 -0.31
CA GLY A 300 10.85 -4.91 -0.98
C GLY A 300 9.84 -4.21 -0.08
N ILE A 301 9.27 -4.94 0.86
CA ILE A 301 8.12 -4.51 1.67
C ILE A 301 8.53 -4.41 3.14
N MET A 302 7.82 -3.59 3.89
CA MET A 302 7.88 -3.60 5.35
C MET A 302 6.48 -3.53 5.94
N THR A 303 6.32 -4.18 7.10
CA THR A 303 5.08 -4.15 7.88
C THR A 303 5.36 -3.59 9.26
N ILE A 304 4.50 -2.69 9.70
CA ILE A 304 4.58 -2.04 11.01
C ILE A 304 3.32 -2.37 11.79
N ILE A 305 3.50 -2.75 13.05
CA ILE A 305 2.41 -2.92 14.00
C ILE A 305 2.57 -1.87 15.08
N ALA A 306 1.51 -1.11 15.31
CA ALA A 306 1.46 -0.09 16.33
C ALA A 306 0.19 -0.23 17.20
N ASN A 307 0.25 0.31 18.39
CA ASN A 307 -0.84 0.32 19.37
C ASN A 307 -1.34 1.74 19.57
N SER A 308 -2.62 1.86 19.87
CA SER A 308 -3.20 3.16 20.21
C SER A 308 -2.74 3.66 21.59
N LYS A 309 -2.47 2.79 22.56
CA LYS A 309 -2.01 3.17 23.90
C LYS A 309 -0.49 3.29 23.95
#